data_fe613472ce58ccca107376cf1d099217
#
_entry.id   fe613472ce58ccca107376cf1d099217
#
_cell.length_a   1.000
_cell.length_b   1.000
_cell.length_c   1.000
_cell.angle_alpha   90.00
_cell.angle_beta   90.00
_cell.angle_gamma   90.00
#
_symmetry.space_group_name_H-M   'P 1'
#
loop_
_entity.id
_entity.type
_entity.pdbx_description
1 polymer ?
#
loop_
_entity_poly.entity_id
_entity_poly.type
_entity_poly.pdbx_seq_one_letter_code
_entity_poly.pdbx_strand_id
1 'polypeptide(L)'
;GKGNKIHHHAVLGSEPQDFHYTGEDSSLIIGDNNHIRENVVISRATFSGNATRIGNENFLMDKVHICHDVQIGNHCVAGIETTIAGECKLDDCVILSGNVILHQYCRVGSWSLVQSGCRISKDVPPYVIMSGNPTTYHGVNAVVLTQHHNTSERILRHIANAYRLIYQGNFSITDAVQKIVDQVPMSEEIENIVNFVKGSERGIVK
;
A
#
# COMPACT_ATOMS: atom_id res chain seq x y z
N GLY A 1 -12.65 12.62 11.03
CA GLY A 1 -11.88 12.62 12.29
C GLY A 1 -11.47 14.01 12.72
N LYS A 2 -10.56 14.10 13.68
CA LYS A 2 -10.09 15.34 14.30
C LYS A 2 -8.67 15.67 13.85
N GLY A 3 -8.26 16.95 13.97
CA GLY A 3 -6.87 17.36 13.73
C GLY A 3 -6.39 17.29 12.29
N ASN A 4 -7.26 17.02 11.33
CA ASN A 4 -6.92 16.97 9.92
C ASN A 4 -6.57 18.38 9.39
N LYS A 5 -5.47 18.48 8.63
CA LYS A 5 -5.07 19.68 7.90
C LYS A 5 -5.38 19.50 6.43
N ILE A 6 -6.35 20.26 5.93
CA ILE A 6 -6.83 20.20 4.55
C ILE A 6 -6.45 21.49 3.86
N HIS A 7 -5.71 21.39 2.77
CA HIS A 7 -5.17 22.52 2.02
C HIS A 7 -6.07 22.93 0.85
N HIS A 8 -5.67 23.99 0.16
CA HIS A 8 -6.47 24.63 -0.89
C HIS A 8 -6.78 23.66 -2.05
N HIS A 9 -8.00 23.75 -2.54
CA HIS A 9 -8.51 22.99 -3.69
C HIS A 9 -8.54 21.46 -3.49
N ALA A 10 -8.42 20.96 -2.26
CA ALA A 10 -8.69 19.55 -1.98
C ALA A 10 -10.18 19.26 -2.16
N VAL A 11 -10.51 18.17 -2.88
CA VAL A 11 -11.88 17.72 -3.13
C VAL A 11 -12.09 16.39 -2.40
N LEU A 12 -12.96 16.40 -1.41
CA LEU A 12 -13.20 15.24 -0.55
C LEU A 12 -14.64 14.75 -0.70
N GLY A 13 -14.80 13.44 -0.97
CA GLY A 13 -16.12 12.81 -1.12
C GLY A 13 -16.78 13.08 -2.47
N SER A 14 -15.98 13.37 -3.52
CA SER A 14 -16.50 13.45 -4.89
C SER A 14 -17.19 12.16 -5.29
N GLU A 15 -18.11 12.25 -6.25
CA GLU A 15 -18.70 11.06 -6.86
C GLU A 15 -17.63 10.16 -7.45
N PRO A 16 -17.81 8.82 -7.31
CA PRO A 16 -16.86 7.88 -7.87
C PRO A 16 -16.84 7.95 -9.40
N GLN A 17 -15.64 7.89 -9.97
CA GLN A 17 -15.45 7.78 -11.42
C GLN A 17 -15.48 6.29 -11.80
N ASP A 18 -16.65 5.68 -11.61
CA ASP A 18 -16.88 4.26 -11.88
C ASP A 18 -18.18 4.12 -12.68
N PHE A 19 -18.13 3.35 -13.75
CA PHE A 19 -19.31 3.09 -14.62
C PHE A 19 -20.45 2.36 -13.91
N HIS A 20 -20.18 1.69 -12.78
CA HIS A 20 -21.20 1.01 -12.00
C HIS A 20 -21.95 1.96 -11.04
N TYR A 21 -21.45 3.17 -10.82
CA TYR A 21 -22.11 4.14 -9.95
C TYR A 21 -23.33 4.73 -10.63
N THR A 22 -24.52 4.59 -10.00
CA THR A 22 -25.80 5.09 -10.51
C THR A 22 -26.49 6.09 -9.58
N GLY A 23 -25.77 6.57 -8.54
CA GLY A 23 -26.28 7.55 -7.56
C GLY A 23 -26.46 6.98 -6.15
N GLU A 24 -25.78 5.88 -5.84
CA GLU A 24 -25.89 5.17 -4.56
C GLU A 24 -25.42 6.05 -3.38
N ASP A 25 -26.07 5.83 -2.22
CA ASP A 25 -25.65 6.45 -0.97
C ASP A 25 -24.44 5.72 -0.40
N SER A 26 -23.27 6.33 -0.66
CA SER A 26 -21.96 5.84 -0.23
C SER A 26 -21.18 6.94 0.47
N SER A 27 -20.06 6.60 1.08
CA SER A 27 -19.33 7.56 1.92
C SER A 27 -17.82 7.58 1.70
N LEU A 28 -17.20 8.66 2.19
CA LEU A 28 -15.78 8.79 2.46
C LEU A 28 -15.59 8.97 3.97
N ILE A 29 -14.76 8.13 4.57
CA ILE A 29 -14.44 8.20 6.00
C ILE A 29 -12.95 8.51 6.13
N ILE A 30 -12.63 9.60 6.83
CA ILE A 30 -11.25 10.04 7.10
C ILE A 30 -11.03 10.03 8.61
N GLY A 31 -9.97 9.38 9.06
CA GLY A 31 -9.53 9.33 10.46
C GLY A 31 -8.93 10.65 10.95
N ASP A 32 -8.03 10.57 11.89
CA ASP A 32 -7.49 11.72 12.63
C ASP A 32 -6.10 12.13 12.11
N ASN A 33 -5.75 13.42 12.30
CA ASN A 33 -4.42 13.99 12.11
C ASN A 33 -3.81 13.79 10.72
N ASN A 34 -4.61 13.65 9.68
CA ASN A 34 -4.11 13.55 8.32
C ASN A 34 -3.71 14.93 7.77
N HIS A 35 -2.65 14.95 6.97
CA HIS A 35 -2.27 16.10 6.16
C HIS A 35 -2.67 15.85 4.71
N ILE A 36 -3.67 16.57 4.23
CA ILE A 36 -4.19 16.48 2.87
C ILE A 36 -3.81 17.76 2.15
N ARG A 37 -2.84 17.65 1.23
CA ARG A 37 -2.24 18.80 0.55
C ARG A 37 -3.13 19.31 -0.59
N GLU A 38 -2.59 20.27 -1.32
CA GLU A 38 -3.28 21.02 -2.36
C GLU A 38 -3.74 20.08 -3.50
N ASN A 39 -4.92 20.35 -4.04
CA ASN A 39 -5.47 19.63 -5.21
C ASN A 39 -5.62 18.12 -5.03
N VAL A 40 -5.58 17.60 -3.81
CA VAL A 40 -5.87 16.18 -3.55
C VAL A 40 -7.34 15.91 -3.85
N VAL A 41 -7.62 14.82 -4.55
CA VAL A 41 -8.99 14.36 -4.82
C VAL A 41 -9.19 12.99 -4.19
N ILE A 42 -10.22 12.84 -3.37
CA ILE A 42 -10.62 11.57 -2.76
C ILE A 42 -12.10 11.32 -3.07
N SER A 43 -12.39 10.27 -3.85
CA SER A 43 -13.76 9.88 -4.17
C SER A 43 -14.37 9.06 -3.03
N ARG A 44 -15.71 9.17 -2.86
CA ARG A 44 -16.44 8.23 -2.03
C ARG A 44 -16.56 6.86 -2.71
N ALA A 45 -17.09 5.86 -2.00
CA ALA A 45 -17.26 4.51 -2.55
C ALA A 45 -18.35 4.45 -3.64
N THR A 46 -18.35 3.37 -4.42
CA THR A 46 -19.30 3.16 -5.52
C THR A 46 -20.64 2.63 -5.04
N PHE A 47 -20.62 1.61 -4.15
CA PHE A 47 -21.85 0.88 -3.80
C PHE A 47 -22.45 1.37 -2.50
N SER A 48 -23.79 1.22 -2.40
CA SER A 48 -24.55 1.62 -1.23
C SER A 48 -24.04 0.98 0.06
N GLY A 49 -23.87 1.80 1.09
CA GLY A 49 -23.35 1.39 2.39
C GLY A 49 -21.82 1.19 2.43
N ASN A 50 -21.12 1.24 1.30
CA ASN A 50 -19.67 1.18 1.26
C ASN A 50 -19.03 2.53 1.59
N ALA A 51 -17.74 2.49 1.94
CA ALA A 51 -16.94 3.67 2.19
C ALA A 51 -15.52 3.55 1.64
N THR A 52 -15.02 4.58 0.99
CA THR A 52 -13.59 4.84 0.86
C THR A 52 -13.07 5.23 2.24
N ARG A 53 -11.94 4.65 2.69
CA ARG A 53 -11.45 4.85 4.06
C ARG A 53 -10.00 5.30 4.06
N ILE A 54 -9.74 6.38 4.77
CA ILE A 54 -8.41 6.89 5.06
C ILE A 54 -8.21 6.79 6.57
N GLY A 55 -7.18 6.10 7.02
CA GLY A 55 -6.85 5.96 8.44
C GLY A 55 -6.33 7.25 9.06
N ASN A 56 -5.40 7.13 9.98
CA ASN A 56 -4.88 8.25 10.76
C ASN A 56 -3.45 8.62 10.33
N GLU A 57 -3.07 9.88 10.60
CA GLU A 57 -1.69 10.37 10.48
C GLU A 57 -1.06 10.15 9.09
N ASN A 58 -1.88 10.15 8.05
CA ASN A 58 -1.41 10.02 6.68
C ASN A 58 -0.97 11.37 6.11
N PHE A 59 0.02 11.33 5.21
CA PHE A 59 0.47 12.49 4.46
C PHE A 59 0.19 12.30 2.96
N LEU A 60 -0.84 12.95 2.46
CA LEU A 60 -1.24 12.96 1.06
C LEU A 60 -0.71 14.25 0.42
N MET A 61 0.30 14.12 -0.44
CA MET A 61 0.97 15.26 -1.07
C MET A 61 0.11 15.85 -2.21
N ASP A 62 0.60 16.94 -2.80
CA ASP A 62 -0.10 17.69 -3.85
C ASP A 62 -0.53 16.77 -5.02
N LYS A 63 -1.77 17.00 -5.48
CA LYS A 63 -2.42 16.29 -6.61
C LYS A 63 -2.51 14.76 -6.47
N VAL A 64 -2.44 14.23 -5.27
CA VAL A 64 -2.75 12.81 -5.06
C VAL A 64 -4.21 12.56 -5.41
N HIS A 65 -4.47 11.49 -6.18
CA HIS A 65 -5.82 11.05 -6.53
C HIS A 65 -6.09 9.67 -5.92
N ILE A 66 -7.10 9.61 -5.06
CA ILE A 66 -7.58 8.38 -4.42
C ILE A 66 -8.97 8.10 -4.96
N CYS A 67 -9.09 6.99 -5.72
CA CYS A 67 -10.34 6.56 -6.32
C CYS A 67 -11.28 5.92 -5.28
N HIS A 68 -12.42 5.46 -5.77
CA HIS A 68 -13.50 4.86 -4.99
C HIS A 68 -13.09 3.55 -4.28
N ASP A 69 -13.69 3.28 -3.14
CA ASP A 69 -13.55 2.04 -2.37
C ASP A 69 -12.11 1.72 -1.88
N VAL A 70 -11.17 2.67 -2.01
CA VAL A 70 -9.80 2.52 -1.53
C VAL A 70 -9.78 2.49 0.00
N GLN A 71 -8.92 1.64 0.56
CA GLN A 71 -8.67 1.52 1.99
C GLN A 71 -7.20 1.85 2.26
N ILE A 72 -6.94 2.92 3.00
CA ILE A 72 -5.58 3.32 3.42
C ILE A 72 -5.48 3.22 4.94
N GLY A 73 -4.46 2.52 5.41
CA GLY A 73 -4.15 2.38 6.84
C GLY A 73 -3.64 3.68 7.47
N ASN A 74 -2.77 3.55 8.45
CA ASN A 74 -2.24 4.66 9.22
C ASN A 74 -0.79 4.98 8.82
N HIS A 75 -0.34 6.21 9.07
CA HIS A 75 1.03 6.65 8.84
C HIS A 75 1.55 6.45 7.40
N CYS A 76 0.66 6.39 6.43
CA CYS A 76 1.03 6.24 5.03
C CYS A 76 1.43 7.59 4.41
N VAL A 77 2.31 7.52 3.42
CA VAL A 77 2.71 8.67 2.60
C VAL A 77 2.35 8.38 1.14
N ALA A 78 1.56 9.25 0.54
CA ALA A 78 1.36 9.29 -0.91
C ALA A 78 2.05 10.53 -1.47
N GLY A 79 3.10 10.31 -2.27
CA GLY A 79 3.89 11.36 -2.90
C GLY A 79 3.11 12.11 -3.98
N ILE A 80 3.66 13.23 -4.44
CA ILE A 80 3.01 14.11 -5.41
C ILE A 80 2.52 13.35 -6.65
N GLU A 81 1.33 13.72 -7.13
CA GLU A 81 0.73 13.16 -8.37
C GLU A 81 0.58 11.63 -8.36
N THR A 82 0.59 10.99 -7.19
CA THR A 82 0.31 9.56 -7.06
C THR A 82 -1.18 9.29 -7.29
N THR A 83 -1.47 8.26 -8.08
CA THR A 83 -2.84 7.80 -8.35
C THR A 83 -3.05 6.40 -7.77
N ILE A 84 -4.06 6.27 -6.93
CA ILE A 84 -4.49 5.01 -6.31
C ILE A 84 -5.86 4.66 -6.91
N ALA A 85 -5.89 3.68 -7.82
CA ALA A 85 -7.12 3.27 -8.48
C ALA A 85 -8.09 2.56 -7.51
N GLY A 86 -9.32 2.36 -7.96
CA GLY A 86 -10.39 1.82 -7.12
C GLY A 86 -10.07 0.50 -6.45
N GLU A 87 -10.62 0.31 -5.25
CA GLU A 87 -10.53 -0.92 -4.45
C GLU A 87 -9.10 -1.35 -4.04
N CYS A 88 -8.11 -0.45 -4.19
CA CYS A 88 -6.77 -0.70 -3.66
C CYS A 88 -6.77 -0.68 -2.13
N LYS A 89 -5.84 -1.47 -1.55
CA LYS A 89 -5.63 -1.52 -0.09
C LYS A 89 -4.18 -1.25 0.24
N LEU A 90 -3.94 -0.26 1.08
CA LEU A 90 -2.63 0.06 1.65
C LEU A 90 -2.68 -0.26 3.13
N ASP A 91 -1.79 -1.15 3.57
CA ASP A 91 -1.58 -1.40 5.00
C ASP A 91 -0.88 -0.21 5.66
N ASP A 92 -0.58 -0.28 6.96
CA ASP A 92 0.05 0.81 7.70
C ASP A 92 1.49 1.10 7.22
N CYS A 93 1.91 2.35 7.34
CA CYS A 93 3.27 2.81 7.07
C CYS A 93 3.76 2.55 5.63
N VAL A 94 2.87 2.51 4.67
CA VAL A 94 3.23 2.43 3.24
C VAL A 94 3.73 3.78 2.75
N ILE A 95 4.81 3.75 1.98
CA ILE A 95 5.36 4.94 1.32
C ILE A 95 5.27 4.76 -0.20
N LEU A 96 4.41 5.53 -0.82
CA LEU A 96 4.39 5.72 -2.28
C LEU A 96 5.10 7.02 -2.58
N SER A 97 6.21 6.97 -3.30
CA SER A 97 6.91 8.19 -3.76
C SER A 97 6.10 8.89 -4.86
N GLY A 98 6.60 9.99 -5.40
CA GLY A 98 5.86 10.76 -6.41
C GLY A 98 5.58 9.99 -7.71
N ASN A 99 4.45 10.30 -8.35
CA ASN A 99 4.06 9.73 -9.64
C ASN A 99 3.92 8.20 -9.66
N VAL A 100 3.56 7.60 -8.54
CA VAL A 100 3.22 6.18 -8.46
C VAL A 100 1.79 5.96 -8.94
N ILE A 101 1.57 4.92 -9.75
CA ILE A 101 0.24 4.53 -10.21
C ILE A 101 -0.04 3.11 -9.74
N LEU A 102 -1.03 2.95 -8.85
CA LEU A 102 -1.56 1.65 -8.46
C LEU A 102 -2.75 1.28 -9.35
N HIS A 103 -2.69 0.11 -9.97
CA HIS A 103 -3.81 -0.45 -10.70
C HIS A 103 -4.90 -0.92 -9.72
N GLN A 104 -6.15 -0.90 -10.18
CA GLN A 104 -7.33 -1.31 -9.39
C GLN A 104 -7.13 -2.69 -8.73
N TYR A 105 -7.64 -2.85 -7.51
CA TYR A 105 -7.55 -4.05 -6.67
C TYR A 105 -6.15 -4.40 -6.14
N CYS A 106 -5.11 -3.62 -6.40
CA CYS A 106 -3.79 -3.90 -5.86
C CYS A 106 -3.73 -3.68 -4.36
N ARG A 107 -2.94 -4.51 -3.69
CA ARG A 107 -2.63 -4.40 -2.27
C ARG A 107 -1.17 -4.01 -2.09
N VAL A 108 -0.90 -3.15 -1.11
CA VAL A 108 0.47 -2.77 -0.73
C VAL A 108 0.64 -3.05 0.76
N GLY A 109 1.54 -3.96 1.08
CA GLY A 109 1.81 -4.38 2.44
C GLY A 109 2.58 -3.34 3.25
N SER A 110 2.46 -3.45 4.57
CA SER A 110 3.03 -2.49 5.53
C SER A 110 4.53 -2.28 5.37
N TRP A 111 4.97 -1.06 5.65
CA TRP A 111 6.38 -0.65 5.60
C TRP A 111 7.05 -0.80 4.23
N SER A 112 6.29 -0.96 3.17
CA SER A 112 6.82 -0.99 1.81
C SER A 112 7.06 0.41 1.28
N LEU A 113 8.10 0.53 0.47
CA LEU A 113 8.45 1.73 -0.29
C LEU A 113 8.32 1.44 -1.79
N VAL A 114 7.47 2.19 -2.46
CA VAL A 114 7.38 2.20 -3.93
C VAL A 114 8.03 3.47 -4.43
N GLN A 115 9.11 3.35 -5.19
CA GLN A 115 9.86 4.48 -5.72
C GLN A 115 9.10 5.24 -6.81
N SER A 116 9.53 6.48 -7.07
CA SER A 116 8.86 7.40 -7.99
C SER A 116 8.72 6.81 -9.41
N GLY A 117 7.58 7.09 -10.03
CA GLY A 117 7.29 6.70 -11.41
C GLY A 117 6.91 5.22 -11.61
N CYS A 118 6.87 4.42 -10.55
CA CYS A 118 6.47 3.02 -10.63
C CYS A 118 5.00 2.85 -11.01
N ARG A 119 4.73 1.82 -11.82
CA ARG A 119 3.38 1.36 -12.17
C ARG A 119 3.17 -0.03 -11.58
N ILE A 120 2.23 -0.13 -10.65
CA ILE A 120 1.95 -1.35 -9.88
C ILE A 120 0.69 -2.00 -10.44
N SER A 121 0.81 -3.19 -11.01
CA SER A 121 -0.30 -3.97 -11.55
C SER A 121 -0.59 -5.26 -10.79
N LYS A 122 0.25 -5.58 -9.79
CA LYS A 122 0.13 -6.72 -8.88
C LYS A 122 0.38 -6.26 -7.45
N ASP A 123 0.16 -7.14 -6.47
CA ASP A 123 0.35 -6.81 -5.07
C ASP A 123 1.83 -6.58 -4.74
N VAL A 124 2.08 -5.61 -3.86
CA VAL A 124 3.40 -5.31 -3.28
C VAL A 124 3.44 -5.90 -1.88
N PRO A 125 4.27 -6.91 -1.61
CA PRO A 125 4.32 -7.51 -0.28
C PRO A 125 4.95 -6.55 0.76
N PRO A 126 4.79 -6.81 2.09
CA PRO A 126 5.28 -5.90 3.13
C PRO A 126 6.81 -5.82 3.19
N TYR A 127 7.35 -4.75 3.74
CA TYR A 127 8.77 -4.53 4.07
C TYR A 127 9.74 -4.43 2.88
N VAL A 128 9.27 -4.25 1.67
CA VAL A 128 10.09 -4.23 0.44
C VAL A 128 10.25 -2.84 -0.17
N ILE A 129 11.27 -2.72 -1.00
CA ILE A 129 11.43 -1.60 -1.93
C ILE A 129 11.08 -2.09 -3.33
N MET A 130 10.16 -1.40 -3.99
CA MET A 130 9.84 -1.57 -5.41
C MET A 130 10.37 -0.39 -6.22
N SER A 131 10.94 -0.68 -7.39
CA SER A 131 11.57 0.33 -8.22
C SER A 131 11.54 -0.06 -9.70
N GLY A 132 11.73 0.93 -10.56
CA GLY A 132 11.93 0.72 -12.00
C GLY A 132 10.66 0.76 -12.84
N ASN A 133 10.86 0.66 -14.17
CA ASN A 133 9.80 0.51 -15.16
C ASN A 133 10.29 -0.46 -16.25
N PRO A 134 9.82 -1.72 -16.28
CA PRO A 134 8.78 -2.27 -15.40
C PRO A 134 9.21 -2.31 -13.93
N THR A 135 8.23 -2.22 -13.04
CA THR A 135 8.49 -2.24 -11.59
C THR A 135 8.89 -3.64 -11.13
N THR A 136 9.97 -3.72 -10.36
CA THR A 136 10.54 -4.97 -9.83
C THR A 136 10.94 -4.82 -8.36
N TYR A 137 11.15 -5.97 -7.70
CA TYR A 137 11.69 -6.02 -6.34
C TYR A 137 13.15 -5.54 -6.27
N HIS A 138 13.43 -4.61 -5.37
CA HIS A 138 14.75 -3.98 -5.22
C HIS A 138 15.42 -4.24 -3.86
N GLY A 139 14.79 -5.01 -3.02
CA GLY A 139 15.33 -5.38 -1.71
C GLY A 139 14.38 -5.12 -0.55
N VAL A 140 14.86 -5.38 0.65
CA VAL A 140 14.16 -5.09 1.91
C VAL A 140 14.31 -3.62 2.25
N ASN A 141 13.24 -2.99 2.75
CA ASN A 141 13.24 -1.60 3.20
C ASN A 141 13.93 -1.43 4.57
N ALA A 142 15.19 -1.89 4.65
CA ALA A 142 15.93 -2.04 5.88
C ALA A 142 16.14 -0.72 6.65
N VAL A 143 16.35 0.39 5.93
CA VAL A 143 16.59 1.70 6.55
C VAL A 143 15.36 2.15 7.35
N VAL A 144 14.18 2.12 6.73
CA VAL A 144 12.93 2.53 7.38
C VAL A 144 12.58 1.57 8.52
N LEU A 145 12.73 0.27 8.32
CA LEU A 145 12.48 -0.74 9.35
C LEU A 145 13.39 -0.55 10.58
N THR A 146 14.65 -0.21 10.39
CA THR A 146 15.58 0.05 11.51
C THR A 146 15.23 1.35 12.24
N GLN A 147 14.94 2.42 11.50
CA GLN A 147 14.79 3.75 12.08
C GLN A 147 13.41 4.00 12.69
N HIS A 148 12.36 3.41 12.14
CA HIS A 148 10.98 3.71 12.52
C HIS A 148 10.22 2.53 13.11
N HIS A 149 10.59 1.29 12.78
CA HIS A 149 9.97 0.07 13.33
C HIS A 149 10.86 -0.60 14.40
N ASN A 150 12.05 -0.08 14.66
CA ASN A 150 13.02 -0.67 15.61
C ASN A 150 13.33 -2.15 15.34
N THR A 151 13.30 -2.55 14.09
CA THR A 151 13.54 -3.93 13.69
C THR A 151 15.00 -4.31 13.92
N SER A 152 15.22 -5.39 14.67
CA SER A 152 16.58 -5.88 14.95
C SER A 152 17.25 -6.43 13.69
N GLU A 153 18.59 -6.39 13.64
CA GLU A 153 19.36 -6.97 12.53
C GLU A 153 19.04 -8.46 12.31
N ARG A 154 18.69 -9.20 13.35
CA ARG A 154 18.28 -10.60 13.25
C ARG A 154 17.01 -10.72 12.45
N ILE A 155 15.99 -9.94 12.76
CA ILE A 155 14.70 -9.95 12.05
C ILE A 155 14.88 -9.45 10.61
N LEU A 156 15.69 -8.42 10.37
CA LEU A 156 16.00 -7.98 9.00
C LEU A 156 16.60 -9.11 8.16
N ARG A 157 17.50 -9.92 8.74
CA ARG A 157 18.06 -11.11 8.07
C ARG A 157 16.99 -12.16 7.78
N HIS A 158 16.04 -12.38 8.69
CA HIS A 158 14.92 -13.29 8.45
C HIS A 158 14.03 -12.80 7.30
N ILE A 159 13.66 -11.52 7.29
CA ILE A 159 12.90 -10.90 6.19
C ILE A 159 13.67 -11.05 4.86
N ALA A 160 14.96 -10.74 4.83
CA ALA A 160 15.79 -10.87 3.64
C ALA A 160 15.85 -12.34 3.13
N ASN A 161 15.95 -13.31 4.03
CA ASN A 161 15.92 -14.74 3.69
C ASN A 161 14.57 -15.16 3.10
N ALA A 162 13.46 -14.70 3.69
CA ALA A 162 12.12 -14.97 3.16
C ALA A 162 11.99 -14.44 1.72
N TYR A 163 12.41 -13.20 1.47
CA TYR A 163 12.34 -12.62 0.13
C TYR A 163 13.34 -13.22 -0.86
N ARG A 164 14.49 -13.70 -0.40
CA ARG A 164 15.40 -14.49 -1.25
C ARG A 164 14.74 -15.78 -1.75
N LEU A 165 13.96 -16.46 -0.93
CA LEU A 165 13.20 -17.64 -1.35
C LEU A 165 12.10 -17.29 -2.37
N ILE A 166 11.45 -16.14 -2.23
CA ILE A 166 10.37 -15.69 -3.14
C ILE A 166 10.93 -15.22 -4.49
N TYR A 167 11.99 -14.39 -4.49
CA TYR A 167 12.44 -13.68 -5.69
C TYR A 167 13.64 -14.27 -6.38
N GLN A 168 14.51 -14.99 -5.66
CA GLN A 168 15.75 -15.56 -6.21
C GLN A 168 15.70 -17.10 -6.30
N GLY A 169 14.72 -17.72 -5.67
CA GLY A 169 14.50 -19.16 -5.79
C GLY A 169 13.72 -19.49 -7.06
N ASN A 170 14.10 -20.57 -7.74
CA ASN A 170 13.33 -21.11 -8.88
C ASN A 170 12.13 -21.93 -8.37
N PHE A 171 11.33 -21.35 -7.47
CA PHE A 171 10.18 -21.99 -6.86
C PHE A 171 8.88 -21.35 -7.34
N SER A 172 7.79 -22.15 -7.32
CA SER A 172 6.46 -21.57 -7.33
C SER A 172 6.25 -20.71 -6.07
N ILE A 173 5.31 -19.76 -6.12
CA ILE A 173 4.99 -18.95 -4.92
C ILE A 173 4.56 -19.84 -3.75
N THR A 174 3.79 -20.88 -4.01
CA THR A 174 3.34 -21.83 -2.99
C THR A 174 4.52 -22.56 -2.35
N ASP A 175 5.46 -23.07 -3.17
CA ASP A 175 6.65 -23.75 -2.67
C ASP A 175 7.59 -22.79 -1.91
N ALA A 176 7.75 -21.57 -2.41
CA ALA A 176 8.54 -20.54 -1.73
C ALA A 176 7.97 -20.25 -0.32
N VAL A 177 6.65 -20.08 -0.23
CA VAL A 177 5.96 -19.86 1.05
C VAL A 177 6.12 -21.05 1.99
N GLN A 178 6.00 -22.30 1.49
CA GLN A 178 6.25 -23.49 2.32
C GLN A 178 7.69 -23.51 2.84
N LYS A 179 8.66 -23.22 1.98
CA LYS A 179 10.08 -23.13 2.39
C LYS A 179 10.33 -22.04 3.43
N ILE A 180 9.64 -20.90 3.35
CA ILE A 180 9.73 -19.86 4.38
C ILE A 180 9.27 -20.43 5.72
N VAL A 181 8.12 -21.10 5.75
CA VAL A 181 7.57 -21.70 6.98
C VAL A 181 8.52 -22.75 7.57
N ASP A 182 9.17 -23.55 6.72
CA ASP A 182 10.05 -24.65 7.16
C ASP A 182 11.45 -24.17 7.57
N GLN A 183 11.97 -23.07 7.01
CA GLN A 183 13.39 -22.73 7.09
C GLN A 183 13.69 -21.38 7.74
N VAL A 184 12.71 -20.47 7.80
CA VAL A 184 12.91 -19.14 8.40
C VAL A 184 12.27 -19.13 9.78
N PRO A 185 12.99 -18.73 10.84
CA PRO A 185 12.41 -18.61 12.17
C PRO A 185 11.20 -17.69 12.15
N MET A 186 10.06 -18.19 12.66
CA MET A 186 8.81 -17.46 12.67
C MET A 186 8.88 -16.23 13.60
N SER A 187 8.36 -15.12 13.13
CA SER A 187 8.13 -13.87 13.87
C SER A 187 6.89 -13.22 13.30
N GLU A 188 6.41 -12.16 13.93
CA GLU A 188 5.26 -11.40 13.45
C GLU A 188 5.46 -10.93 11.99
N GLU A 189 6.66 -10.45 11.66
CA GLU A 189 6.98 -9.98 10.31
C GLU A 189 6.98 -11.12 9.28
N ILE A 190 7.51 -12.29 9.64
CA ILE A 190 7.53 -13.46 8.75
C ILE A 190 6.11 -14.00 8.55
N GLU A 191 5.31 -14.03 9.61
CA GLU A 191 3.90 -14.42 9.52
C GLU A 191 3.11 -13.45 8.62
N ASN A 192 3.35 -12.14 8.76
CA ASN A 192 2.75 -11.12 7.91
C ASN A 192 3.12 -11.33 6.42
N ILE A 193 4.39 -11.58 6.12
CA ILE A 193 4.84 -11.90 4.75
C ILE A 193 4.09 -13.12 4.20
N VAL A 194 4.07 -14.20 4.97
CA VAL A 194 3.43 -15.47 4.57
C VAL A 194 1.93 -15.26 4.31
N ASN A 195 1.24 -14.59 5.22
CA ASN A 195 -0.20 -14.35 5.11
C ASN A 195 -0.53 -13.41 3.95
N PHE A 196 0.25 -12.35 3.76
CA PHE A 196 0.07 -11.43 2.64
C PHE A 196 0.23 -12.14 1.29
N VAL A 197 1.30 -12.92 1.13
CA VAL A 197 1.60 -13.62 -0.13
C VAL A 197 0.58 -14.72 -0.42
N LYS A 198 0.15 -15.49 0.59
CA LYS A 198 -0.92 -16.49 0.45
C LYS A 198 -2.26 -15.87 0.06
N GLY A 199 -2.58 -14.71 0.62
CA GLY A 199 -3.84 -14.00 0.37
C GLY A 199 -3.83 -13.12 -0.90
N SER A 200 -2.77 -13.17 -1.71
CA SER A 200 -2.67 -12.36 -2.93
C SER A 200 -3.38 -13.05 -4.09
N GLU A 201 -4.53 -12.53 -4.48
CA GLU A 201 -5.31 -13.04 -5.61
C GLU A 201 -4.72 -12.61 -6.97
N ARG A 202 -4.12 -11.44 -7.03
CA ARG A 202 -3.48 -10.90 -8.25
C ARG A 202 -2.06 -11.41 -8.47
N GLY A 203 -1.48 -12.12 -7.49
CA GLY A 203 -0.06 -12.40 -7.42
C GLY A 203 0.74 -11.16 -7.03
N ILE A 204 2.00 -11.35 -6.66
CA ILE A 204 2.90 -10.27 -6.27
C ILE A 204 3.74 -9.78 -7.44
N VAL A 205 4.20 -8.51 -7.38
CA VAL A 205 5.21 -7.96 -8.30
C VAL A 205 6.49 -8.78 -8.18
N LYS A 206 7.08 -9.17 -9.31
CA LYS A 206 8.34 -9.94 -9.38
C LYS A 206 9.49 -9.09 -9.89
#